data_b2abb84a62e9a23db00d0be91649f1e5
#
_entry.id   b2abb84a62e9a23db00d0be91649f1e5
#
_cell.length_a   1.000
_cell.length_b   1.000
_cell.length_c   1.000
_cell.angle_alpha   90.00
_cell.angle_beta   90.00
_cell.angle_gamma   90.00
#
_symmetry.space_group_name_H-M   'P 1'
#
loop_
_entity.id
_entity.type
_entity.pdbx_description
1 polymer ?
#
loop_
_entity_poly.entity_id
_entity_poly.type
_entity_poly.pdbx_seq_one_letter_code
_entity_poly.pdbx_strand_id
1 'polypeptide(L)'
;MTPQHHLPADIERTSISIITRELDELGLTPPPETAAVVKRVIHTTADFDYAKNLRFTPGAVQAAVRALQRGAVIVTDTNMALAGITKPGLAKLGGQAACYMADPEVAARAKAEGTTRAVAAMHKAAAEHPGAILAVGNAPTALLTIAEQIEAGLRPALVIGVPVGFVNVVESKERLFVTCEAHGVPAIVAMGRKGGSNVAAAICNALIYSAAEMLDPTARGWNG
;
A
#
# COMPACT_ATOMS: atom_id res chain seq x y z
N MET A 1 -32.72 -5.35 16.71
CA MET A 1 -31.94 -4.10 16.81
C MET A 1 -31.98 -3.43 15.46
N THR A 2 -32.46 -2.19 15.39
CA THR A 2 -32.46 -1.39 14.14
C THR A 2 -31.04 -0.84 13.96
N PRO A 3 -30.40 -0.98 12.78
CA PRO A 3 -29.09 -0.38 12.54
C PRO A 3 -29.15 1.13 12.76
N GLN A 4 -28.17 1.68 13.47
CA GLN A 4 -28.15 3.11 13.82
C GLN A 4 -27.68 4.01 12.66
N HIS A 5 -27.01 3.44 11.66
CA HIS A 5 -26.44 4.17 10.53
C HIS A 5 -26.80 3.48 9.22
N HIS A 6 -27.30 4.24 8.25
CA HIS A 6 -27.73 3.74 6.95
C HIS A 6 -26.93 4.35 5.80
N LEU A 7 -26.35 5.53 6.01
CA LEU A 7 -25.56 6.22 4.97
C LEU A 7 -24.10 5.78 5.02
N PRO A 8 -23.50 5.41 3.86
CA PRO A 8 -22.12 4.94 3.82
C PRO A 8 -21.10 5.89 4.45
N ALA A 9 -21.29 7.20 4.26
CA ALA A 9 -20.41 8.22 4.87
C ALA A 9 -20.46 8.21 6.39
N ASP A 10 -21.65 8.04 6.98
CA ASP A 10 -21.81 8.01 8.44
C ASP A 10 -21.26 6.73 9.03
N ILE A 11 -21.42 5.60 8.33
CA ILE A 11 -20.85 4.31 8.75
C ILE A 11 -19.33 4.42 8.82
N GLU A 12 -18.70 4.97 7.78
CA GLU A 12 -17.23 5.10 7.74
C GLU A 12 -16.73 6.09 8.81
N ARG A 13 -17.36 7.25 8.97
CA ARG A 13 -17.01 8.22 10.02
C ARG A 13 -17.11 7.62 11.41
N THR A 14 -18.21 6.91 11.68
CA THR A 14 -18.41 6.22 12.96
C THR A 14 -17.34 5.16 13.18
N SER A 15 -17.02 4.36 12.18
CA SER A 15 -15.96 3.35 12.26
C SER A 15 -14.60 4.00 12.58
N ILE A 16 -14.23 5.07 11.88
CA ILE A 16 -12.95 5.77 12.13
C ILE A 16 -12.94 6.42 13.53
N SER A 17 -14.10 6.93 14.01
CA SER A 17 -14.22 7.47 15.36
C SER A 17 -14.03 6.39 16.44
N ILE A 18 -14.63 5.21 16.25
CA ILE A 18 -14.44 4.05 17.14
C ILE A 18 -12.96 3.63 17.17
N ILE A 19 -12.36 3.46 15.99
CA ILE A 19 -10.93 3.09 15.86
C ILE A 19 -10.04 4.12 16.57
N THR A 20 -10.34 5.41 16.44
CA THR A 20 -9.56 6.47 17.09
C THR A 20 -9.63 6.35 18.60
N ARG A 21 -10.83 6.21 19.16
CA ARG A 21 -11.04 6.06 20.60
C ARG A 21 -10.32 4.81 21.13
N GLU A 22 -10.47 3.67 20.46
CA GLU A 22 -9.84 2.43 20.90
C GLU A 22 -8.31 2.47 20.79
N LEU A 23 -7.75 3.15 19.80
CA LEU A 23 -6.30 3.41 19.71
C LEU A 23 -5.81 4.24 20.90
N ASP A 24 -6.57 5.27 21.29
CA ASP A 24 -6.25 6.12 22.45
C ASP A 24 -6.32 5.32 23.77
N GLU A 25 -7.37 4.50 23.94
CA GLU A 25 -7.54 3.62 25.11
C GLU A 25 -6.43 2.58 25.22
N LEU A 26 -5.91 2.08 24.09
CA LEU A 26 -4.79 1.13 24.02
C LEU A 26 -3.42 1.80 24.16
N GLY A 27 -3.32 3.13 24.16
CA GLY A 27 -2.06 3.86 24.12
C GLY A 27 -1.27 3.67 22.83
N LEU A 28 -1.98 3.46 21.70
CA LEU A 28 -1.43 3.17 20.39
C LEU A 28 -1.73 4.25 19.35
N THR A 29 -1.99 5.48 19.81
CA THR A 29 -2.29 6.61 18.93
C THR A 29 -1.14 6.86 17.94
N PRO A 30 -1.36 6.70 16.63
CA PRO A 30 -0.30 6.91 15.66
C PRO A 30 0.03 8.40 15.50
N PRO A 31 1.27 8.74 15.11
CA PRO A 31 1.62 10.12 14.76
C PRO A 31 0.68 10.69 13.69
N PRO A 32 0.36 12.00 13.76
CA PRO A 32 -0.61 12.63 12.83
C PRO A 32 -0.33 12.36 11.35
N GLU A 33 0.94 12.34 10.95
CA GLU A 33 1.39 12.12 9.58
C GLU A 33 1.12 10.72 9.04
N THR A 34 0.98 9.71 9.92
CA THR A 34 0.72 8.31 9.54
C THR A 34 -0.70 7.85 9.90
N ALA A 35 -1.42 8.64 10.68
CA ALA A 35 -2.71 8.27 11.26
C ALA A 35 -3.75 7.85 10.22
N ALA A 36 -3.83 8.54 9.07
CA ALA A 36 -4.78 8.20 8.02
C ALA A 36 -4.53 6.79 7.44
N VAL A 37 -3.26 6.42 7.26
CA VAL A 37 -2.86 5.09 6.75
C VAL A 37 -3.16 4.03 7.81
N VAL A 38 -2.70 4.21 9.05
CA VAL A 38 -2.90 3.23 10.13
C VAL A 38 -4.39 2.97 10.36
N LYS A 39 -5.19 4.03 10.52
CA LYS A 39 -6.65 3.90 10.73
C LYS A 39 -7.35 3.24 9.55
N ARG A 40 -6.95 3.51 8.31
CA ARG A 40 -7.51 2.86 7.11
C ARG A 40 -7.20 1.37 7.06
N VAL A 41 -5.99 0.96 7.44
CA VAL A 41 -5.63 -0.45 7.53
C VAL A 41 -6.44 -1.15 8.62
N ILE A 42 -6.55 -0.56 9.81
CA ILE A 42 -7.39 -1.11 10.89
C ILE A 42 -8.85 -1.19 10.47
N HIS A 43 -9.39 -0.16 9.81
CA HIS A 43 -10.76 -0.17 9.29
C HIS A 43 -11.01 -1.34 8.32
N THR A 44 -10.00 -1.70 7.50
CA THR A 44 -10.10 -2.79 6.52
C THR A 44 -9.97 -4.17 7.14
N THR A 45 -9.23 -4.29 8.25
CA THR A 45 -8.82 -5.59 8.82
C THR A 45 -9.45 -5.89 10.18
N ALA A 46 -10.00 -4.88 10.86
CA ALA A 46 -10.41 -4.92 12.28
C ALA A 46 -9.28 -5.37 13.23
N ASP A 47 -8.01 -5.12 12.87
CA ASP A 47 -6.83 -5.61 13.57
C ASP A 47 -5.94 -4.46 14.04
N PHE A 48 -5.94 -4.21 15.34
CA PHE A 48 -5.18 -3.12 15.97
C PHE A 48 -3.67 -3.37 16.04
N ASP A 49 -3.19 -4.60 15.80
CA ASP A 49 -1.76 -4.87 15.74
C ASP A 49 -1.05 -4.08 14.65
N TYR A 50 -1.78 -3.65 13.61
CA TYR A 50 -1.22 -2.77 12.57
C TYR A 50 -0.75 -1.42 13.10
N ALA A 51 -1.27 -0.92 14.22
CA ALA A 51 -0.75 0.28 14.86
C ALA A 51 0.68 0.10 15.39
N LYS A 52 1.06 -1.14 15.73
CA LYS A 52 2.42 -1.49 16.19
C LYS A 52 3.32 -1.97 15.06
N ASN A 53 2.74 -2.67 14.07
CA ASN A 53 3.50 -3.42 13.07
C ASN A 53 3.76 -2.64 11.80
N LEU A 54 2.99 -1.58 11.50
CA LEU A 54 3.30 -0.70 10.38
C LEU A 54 4.52 0.15 10.70
N ARG A 55 5.53 0.06 9.82
CA ARG A 55 6.74 0.86 9.85
C ARG A 55 6.77 1.79 8.65
N PHE A 56 7.24 3.00 8.89
CA PHE A 56 7.32 4.06 7.89
C PHE A 56 8.75 4.59 7.88
N THR A 57 9.37 4.71 6.72
CA THR A 57 10.58 5.54 6.63
C THR A 57 10.22 7.01 6.80
N PRO A 58 11.15 7.87 7.25
CA PRO A 58 10.86 9.28 7.46
C PRO A 58 10.25 9.95 6.21
N GLY A 59 9.12 10.63 6.37
CA GLY A 59 8.45 11.35 5.30
C GLY A 59 7.78 10.50 4.21
N ALA A 60 7.63 9.18 4.42
CA ALA A 60 7.09 8.27 3.41
C ALA A 60 5.69 8.65 2.93
N VAL A 61 4.78 9.01 3.84
CA VAL A 61 3.41 9.41 3.50
C VAL A 61 3.41 10.68 2.66
N GLN A 62 4.17 11.70 3.06
CA GLN A 62 4.25 12.97 2.34
C GLN A 62 4.89 12.79 0.95
N ALA A 63 5.90 11.92 0.83
CA ALA A 63 6.52 11.60 -0.45
C ALA A 63 5.52 10.94 -1.40
N ALA A 64 4.75 9.97 -0.90
CA ALA A 64 3.70 9.30 -1.66
C ALA A 64 2.59 10.26 -2.11
N VAL A 65 2.11 11.12 -1.20
CA VAL A 65 1.08 12.13 -1.51
C VAL A 65 1.56 13.04 -2.63
N ARG A 66 2.78 13.59 -2.52
CA ARG A 66 3.35 14.42 -3.60
C ARG A 66 3.54 13.69 -4.91
N ALA A 67 3.90 12.40 -4.87
CA ALA A 67 4.03 11.59 -6.09
C ALA A 67 2.67 11.37 -6.76
N LEU A 68 1.64 11.04 -5.99
CA LEU A 68 0.27 10.86 -6.48
C LEU A 68 -0.30 12.16 -7.08
N GLN A 69 -0.05 13.30 -6.43
CA GLN A 69 -0.45 14.62 -6.97
C GLN A 69 0.24 14.97 -8.30
N ARG A 70 1.37 14.33 -8.61
CA ARG A 70 2.06 14.45 -9.91
C ARG A 70 1.69 13.32 -10.89
N GLY A 71 0.67 12.52 -10.58
CA GLY A 71 0.20 11.45 -11.44
C GLY A 71 1.05 10.18 -11.43
N ALA A 72 1.76 9.89 -10.34
CA ALA A 72 2.55 8.67 -10.23
C ALA A 72 1.70 7.42 -10.45
N VAL A 73 2.25 6.45 -11.17
CA VAL A 73 1.62 5.14 -11.39
C VAL A 73 1.77 4.28 -10.13
N ILE A 74 0.71 3.56 -9.77
CA ILE A 74 0.76 2.52 -8.74
C ILE A 74 0.88 1.16 -9.44
N VAL A 75 1.90 0.38 -9.12
CA VAL A 75 2.03 -0.99 -9.63
C VAL A 75 1.85 -1.98 -8.48
N THR A 76 0.92 -2.92 -8.65
CA THR A 76 0.61 -3.95 -7.65
C THR A 76 1.14 -5.32 -8.06
N ASP A 77 1.44 -6.18 -7.07
CA ASP A 77 1.84 -7.57 -7.28
C ASP A 77 0.66 -8.54 -7.46
N THR A 78 -0.58 -8.06 -7.31
CA THR A 78 -1.78 -8.88 -7.49
C THR A 78 -2.91 -8.09 -8.14
N ASN A 79 -3.73 -8.77 -8.94
CA ASN A 79 -4.97 -8.20 -9.47
C ASN A 79 -5.99 -7.89 -8.37
N MET A 80 -5.94 -8.60 -7.23
CA MET A 80 -6.80 -8.33 -6.07
C MET A 80 -6.47 -6.95 -5.47
N ALA A 81 -5.19 -6.62 -5.28
CA ALA A 81 -4.79 -5.30 -4.80
C ALA A 81 -5.19 -4.22 -5.81
N LEU A 82 -4.93 -4.44 -7.12
CA LEU A 82 -5.35 -3.53 -8.18
C LEU A 82 -6.86 -3.27 -8.18
N ALA A 83 -7.67 -4.32 -8.03
CA ALA A 83 -9.12 -4.20 -7.96
C ALA A 83 -9.62 -3.39 -6.75
N GLY A 84 -8.90 -3.48 -5.62
CA GLY A 84 -9.22 -2.78 -4.39
C GLY A 84 -8.86 -1.28 -4.39
N ILE A 85 -8.05 -0.81 -5.35
CA ILE A 85 -7.67 0.60 -5.46
C ILE A 85 -8.83 1.44 -6.02
N THR A 86 -9.10 2.58 -5.37
CA THR A 86 -10.16 3.51 -5.76
C THR A 86 -9.92 4.14 -7.13
N LYS A 87 -10.77 3.80 -8.10
CA LYS A 87 -10.66 4.36 -9.46
C LYS A 87 -11.03 5.86 -9.51
N PRO A 88 -12.13 6.32 -8.86
CA PRO A 88 -12.48 7.74 -8.85
C PRO A 88 -11.40 8.61 -8.21
N GLY A 89 -10.77 8.14 -7.12
CA GLY A 89 -9.69 8.87 -6.46
C GLY A 89 -8.46 9.02 -7.34
N LEU A 90 -8.05 7.93 -8.04
CA LEU A 90 -6.95 7.99 -8.99
C LEU A 90 -7.25 8.91 -10.18
N ALA A 91 -8.45 8.81 -10.75
CA ALA A 91 -8.86 9.65 -11.89
C ALA A 91 -8.78 11.14 -11.54
N LYS A 92 -9.19 11.53 -10.30
CA LYS A 92 -9.07 12.92 -9.83
C LYS A 92 -7.63 13.43 -9.83
N LEU A 93 -6.66 12.55 -9.64
CA LEU A 93 -5.22 12.87 -9.62
C LEU A 93 -4.54 12.68 -11.00
N GLY A 94 -5.28 12.28 -12.03
CA GLY A 94 -4.71 11.89 -13.32
C GLY A 94 -3.78 10.68 -13.24
N GLY A 95 -3.87 9.91 -12.13
CA GLY A 95 -3.03 8.76 -11.87
C GLY A 95 -3.57 7.47 -12.50
N GLN A 96 -2.70 6.46 -12.55
CA GLN A 96 -3.01 5.13 -13.07
C GLN A 96 -2.56 4.04 -12.09
N ALA A 97 -3.17 2.86 -12.19
CA ALA A 97 -2.72 1.68 -11.49
C ALA A 97 -2.63 0.50 -12.45
N ALA A 98 -1.59 -0.33 -12.30
CA ALA A 98 -1.30 -1.48 -13.14
C ALA A 98 -0.94 -2.72 -12.31
N CYS A 99 -1.11 -3.90 -12.92
CA CYS A 99 -0.62 -5.16 -12.41
C CYS A 99 -0.19 -6.04 -13.59
N TYR A 100 1.07 -6.46 -13.60
CA TYR A 100 1.67 -7.22 -14.70
C TYR A 100 1.58 -8.75 -14.52
N MET A 101 0.90 -9.24 -13.48
CA MET A 101 0.83 -10.68 -13.17
C MET A 101 0.11 -11.52 -14.23
N ALA A 102 -0.78 -10.93 -15.01
CA ALA A 102 -1.47 -11.59 -16.12
C ALA A 102 -0.83 -11.33 -17.49
N ASP A 103 0.25 -10.56 -17.54
CA ASP A 103 0.96 -10.22 -18.79
C ASP A 103 1.64 -11.47 -19.38
N PRO A 104 1.38 -11.83 -20.65
CA PRO A 104 2.01 -12.96 -21.31
C PRO A 104 3.54 -12.85 -21.38
N GLU A 105 4.10 -11.66 -21.57
CA GLU A 105 5.55 -11.42 -21.59
C GLU A 105 6.17 -11.71 -20.23
N VAL A 106 5.53 -11.30 -19.15
CA VAL A 106 5.94 -11.58 -17.77
C VAL A 106 5.92 -13.09 -17.51
N ALA A 107 4.88 -13.78 -17.98
CA ALA A 107 4.79 -15.23 -17.85
C ALA A 107 5.89 -15.96 -18.63
N ALA A 108 6.16 -15.53 -19.86
CA ALA A 108 7.22 -16.09 -20.72
C ALA A 108 8.62 -15.84 -20.12
N ARG A 109 8.88 -14.62 -19.65
CA ARG A 109 10.14 -14.25 -19.01
C ARG A 109 10.37 -15.06 -17.72
N ALA A 110 9.38 -15.16 -16.84
CA ALA A 110 9.47 -15.94 -15.62
C ALA A 110 9.83 -17.41 -15.90
N LYS A 111 9.24 -18.00 -16.94
CA LYS A 111 9.54 -19.37 -17.38
C LYS A 111 10.96 -19.50 -17.92
N ALA A 112 11.40 -18.57 -18.76
CA ALA A 112 12.73 -18.59 -19.37
C ALA A 112 13.86 -18.41 -18.34
N GLU A 113 13.64 -17.55 -17.33
CA GLU A 113 14.61 -17.23 -16.28
C GLU A 113 14.52 -18.21 -15.08
N GLY A 114 13.57 -19.16 -15.07
CA GLY A 114 13.38 -20.08 -13.94
C GLY A 114 12.97 -19.38 -12.64
N THR A 115 12.22 -18.27 -12.73
CA THR A 115 11.82 -17.44 -11.59
C THR A 115 10.30 -17.34 -11.46
N THR A 116 9.82 -16.55 -10.46
CA THR A 116 8.38 -16.35 -10.28
C THR A 116 7.86 -15.22 -11.16
N ARG A 117 6.55 -15.25 -11.49
CA ARG A 117 5.90 -14.12 -12.19
C ARG A 117 6.01 -12.83 -11.41
N ALA A 118 6.01 -12.89 -10.08
CA ALA A 118 6.13 -11.70 -9.23
C ALA A 118 7.50 -11.02 -9.41
N VAL A 119 8.58 -11.79 -9.51
CA VAL A 119 9.93 -11.29 -9.82
C VAL A 119 9.94 -10.62 -11.19
N ALA A 120 9.50 -11.33 -12.25
CA ALA A 120 9.47 -10.79 -13.60
C ALA A 120 8.57 -9.55 -13.73
N ALA A 121 7.43 -9.52 -13.00
CA ALA A 121 6.53 -8.38 -12.97
C ALA A 121 7.20 -7.13 -12.34
N MET A 122 7.97 -7.30 -11.25
CA MET A 122 8.68 -6.17 -10.64
C MET A 122 9.84 -5.66 -11.52
N HIS A 123 10.50 -6.53 -12.26
CA HIS A 123 11.47 -6.09 -13.29
C HIS A 123 10.80 -5.24 -14.38
N LYS A 124 9.64 -5.68 -14.89
CA LYS A 124 8.87 -4.91 -15.87
C LYS A 124 8.41 -3.57 -15.28
N ALA A 125 7.88 -3.59 -14.06
CA ALA A 125 7.46 -2.38 -13.35
C ALA A 125 8.57 -1.34 -13.21
N ALA A 126 9.77 -1.78 -12.82
CA ALA A 126 10.92 -0.90 -12.68
C ALA A 126 11.40 -0.31 -14.01
N ALA A 127 11.34 -1.10 -15.09
CA ALA A 127 11.73 -0.66 -16.42
C ALA A 127 10.75 0.36 -17.03
N GLU A 128 9.44 0.11 -16.90
CA GLU A 128 8.40 0.95 -17.49
C GLU A 128 8.06 2.16 -16.61
N HIS A 129 8.15 2.01 -15.28
CA HIS A 129 7.73 3.03 -14.31
C HIS A 129 8.75 3.17 -13.17
N PRO A 130 9.96 3.65 -13.41
CA PRO A 130 11.03 3.71 -12.39
C PRO A 130 10.68 4.59 -11.17
N GLY A 131 9.78 5.55 -11.35
CA GLY A 131 9.26 6.43 -10.29
C GLY A 131 7.89 6.01 -9.73
N ALA A 132 7.45 4.78 -9.95
CA ALA A 132 6.16 4.29 -9.48
C ALA A 132 6.07 4.16 -7.96
N ILE A 133 4.84 4.04 -7.46
CA ILE A 133 4.54 3.47 -6.15
C ILE A 133 4.40 1.95 -6.36
N LEU A 134 5.29 1.17 -5.76
CA LEU A 134 5.28 -0.30 -5.86
C LEU A 134 4.55 -0.88 -4.64
N ALA A 135 3.41 -1.55 -4.85
CA ALA A 135 2.57 -2.07 -3.78
C ALA A 135 2.51 -3.61 -3.81
N VAL A 136 3.19 -4.23 -2.86
CA VAL A 136 3.32 -5.69 -2.73
C VAL A 136 2.50 -6.19 -1.56
N GLY A 137 1.44 -6.94 -1.84
CA GLY A 137 0.52 -7.50 -0.87
C GLY A 137 0.56 -9.03 -0.75
N ASN A 138 1.29 -9.72 -1.62
CA ASN A 138 1.30 -11.18 -1.64
C ASN A 138 2.69 -11.82 -1.75
N ALA A 139 3.56 -11.35 -2.63
CA ALA A 139 4.78 -12.07 -2.99
C ALA A 139 6.03 -11.57 -2.25
N PRO A 140 6.59 -12.32 -1.27
CA PRO A 140 7.87 -11.97 -0.63
C PRO A 140 9.01 -11.84 -1.64
N THR A 141 9.02 -12.66 -2.70
CA THR A 141 10.03 -12.59 -3.76
C THR A 141 10.00 -11.26 -4.52
N ALA A 142 8.83 -10.62 -4.66
CA ALA A 142 8.73 -9.28 -5.23
C ALA A 142 9.46 -8.24 -4.37
N LEU A 143 9.37 -8.32 -3.03
CA LEU A 143 10.09 -7.41 -2.14
C LEU A 143 11.61 -7.58 -2.25
N LEU A 144 12.10 -8.83 -2.33
CA LEU A 144 13.51 -9.11 -2.52
C LEU A 144 14.03 -8.52 -3.84
N THR A 145 13.28 -8.71 -4.93
CA THR A 145 13.60 -8.13 -6.23
C THR A 145 13.63 -6.59 -6.18
N ILE A 146 12.65 -5.95 -5.53
CA ILE A 146 12.62 -4.50 -5.38
C ILE A 146 13.84 -4.02 -4.58
N ALA A 147 14.22 -4.71 -3.49
CA ALA A 147 15.39 -4.37 -2.70
C ALA A 147 16.67 -4.43 -3.56
N GLU A 148 16.87 -5.50 -4.32
CA GLU A 148 18.01 -5.65 -5.24
C GLU A 148 18.06 -4.55 -6.31
N GLN A 149 16.91 -4.16 -6.85
CA GLN A 149 16.82 -3.06 -7.82
C GLN A 149 17.12 -1.71 -7.19
N ILE A 150 16.71 -1.46 -5.92
CA ILE A 150 17.05 -0.23 -5.18
C ILE A 150 18.57 -0.18 -4.96
N GLU A 151 19.19 -1.28 -4.57
CA GLU A 151 20.65 -1.42 -4.43
C GLU A 151 21.36 -1.13 -5.77
N ALA A 152 20.74 -1.53 -6.90
CA ALA A 152 21.21 -1.25 -8.25
C ALA A 152 20.87 0.14 -8.80
N GLY A 153 20.22 1.01 -8.00
CA GLY A 153 19.95 2.40 -8.35
C GLY A 153 18.50 2.77 -8.65
N LEU A 154 17.55 1.85 -8.59
CA LEU A 154 16.12 2.19 -8.71
C LEU A 154 15.68 3.12 -7.57
N ARG A 155 14.88 4.12 -7.90
CA ARG A 155 14.34 5.09 -6.93
C ARG A 155 12.83 5.24 -7.10
N PRO A 156 12.02 4.26 -6.63
CA PRO A 156 10.56 4.36 -6.67
C PRO A 156 10.08 5.50 -5.75
N ALA A 157 8.93 6.07 -6.06
CA ALA A 157 8.34 7.13 -5.24
C ALA A 157 7.91 6.63 -3.85
N LEU A 158 7.53 5.35 -3.76
CA LEU A 158 7.21 4.65 -2.51
C LEU A 158 7.26 3.14 -2.75
N VAL A 159 7.66 2.38 -1.73
CA VAL A 159 7.42 0.93 -1.68
C VAL A 159 6.46 0.61 -0.53
N ILE A 160 5.36 -0.08 -0.84
CA ILE A 160 4.42 -0.65 0.14
C ILE A 160 4.72 -2.15 0.22
N GLY A 161 5.32 -2.59 1.34
CA GLY A 161 5.74 -3.97 1.55
C GLY A 161 4.89 -4.66 2.61
N VAL A 162 3.76 -5.23 2.19
CA VAL A 162 2.79 -5.85 3.12
C VAL A 162 2.35 -7.27 2.68
N PRO A 163 3.24 -8.13 2.16
CA PRO A 163 2.83 -9.50 1.86
C PRO A 163 2.41 -10.25 3.12
N VAL A 164 1.43 -11.13 2.99
CA VAL A 164 0.98 -12.05 4.04
C VAL A 164 1.62 -13.42 3.82
N GLY A 165 1.97 -14.14 4.89
CA GLY A 165 2.38 -15.53 4.76
C GLY A 165 3.39 -16.00 5.80
N PHE A 166 4.02 -17.15 5.50
CA PHE A 166 4.85 -17.89 6.46
C PHE A 166 6.27 -18.15 5.96
N VAL A 167 6.50 -18.16 4.64
CA VAL A 167 7.81 -18.48 4.03
C VAL A 167 8.45 -17.21 3.51
N ASN A 168 9.61 -16.85 4.01
CA ASN A 168 10.43 -15.68 3.63
C ASN A 168 9.70 -14.33 3.76
N VAL A 169 8.54 -14.28 4.45
CA VAL A 169 7.74 -13.05 4.56
C VAL A 169 8.39 -12.05 5.49
N VAL A 170 8.82 -12.48 6.67
CA VAL A 170 9.44 -11.62 7.67
C VAL A 170 10.76 -11.09 7.13
N GLU A 171 11.61 -11.99 6.66
CA GLU A 171 12.96 -11.70 6.15
C GLU A 171 12.93 -10.74 4.95
N SER A 172 11.97 -10.92 4.04
CA SER A 172 11.84 -10.05 2.86
C SER A 172 11.43 -8.63 3.24
N LYS A 173 10.56 -8.47 4.24
CA LYS A 173 10.12 -7.18 4.75
C LYS A 173 11.23 -6.44 5.50
N GLU A 174 11.96 -7.17 6.35
CA GLU A 174 13.11 -6.62 7.08
C GLU A 174 14.20 -6.16 6.10
N ARG A 175 14.58 -7.01 5.13
CA ARG A 175 15.55 -6.64 4.10
C ARG A 175 15.10 -5.42 3.32
N LEU A 176 13.85 -5.41 2.82
CA LEU A 176 13.33 -4.27 2.08
C LEU A 176 13.39 -2.99 2.89
N PHE A 177 12.94 -3.02 4.15
CA PHE A 177 12.89 -1.83 4.99
C PHE A 177 14.27 -1.24 5.22
N VAL A 178 15.25 -2.08 5.60
CA VAL A 178 16.66 -1.68 5.77
C VAL A 178 17.25 -1.12 4.48
N THR A 179 17.00 -1.77 3.33
CA THR A 179 17.46 -1.29 2.03
C THR A 179 16.85 0.08 1.70
N CYS A 180 15.55 0.27 1.93
CA CYS A 180 14.89 1.55 1.70
C CYS A 180 15.46 2.66 2.59
N GLU A 181 15.69 2.41 3.87
CA GLU A 181 16.32 3.37 4.78
C GLU A 181 17.73 3.74 4.31
N ALA A 182 18.56 2.75 4.00
CA ALA A 182 19.96 2.96 3.57
C ALA A 182 20.07 3.77 2.26
N HIS A 183 19.09 3.65 1.37
CA HIS A 183 19.09 4.32 0.07
C HIS A 183 18.16 5.54 -0.02
N GLY A 184 17.53 5.95 1.09
CA GLY A 184 16.62 7.09 1.13
C GLY A 184 15.34 6.90 0.32
N VAL A 185 14.90 5.65 0.11
CA VAL A 185 13.67 5.32 -0.60
C VAL A 185 12.49 5.32 0.38
N PRO A 186 11.40 6.05 0.09
CA PRO A 186 10.21 6.01 0.93
C PRO A 186 9.60 4.61 1.00
N ALA A 187 9.25 4.14 2.21
CA ALA A 187 8.63 2.82 2.38
C ALA A 187 7.59 2.80 3.50
N ILE A 188 6.55 1.98 3.31
CA ILE A 188 5.55 1.60 4.31
C ILE A 188 5.49 0.08 4.35
N VAL A 189 5.86 -0.52 5.49
CA VAL A 189 5.99 -1.98 5.62
C VAL A 189 5.21 -2.48 6.83
N ALA A 190 4.42 -3.54 6.68
CA ALA A 190 3.79 -4.23 7.79
C ALA A 190 4.71 -5.35 8.29
N MET A 191 5.42 -5.14 9.38
CA MET A 191 6.36 -6.11 9.93
C MET A 191 5.67 -7.40 10.40
N GLY A 192 6.43 -8.50 10.47
CA GLY A 192 5.91 -9.81 10.81
C GLY A 192 5.12 -10.46 9.66
N ARG A 193 4.21 -11.38 9.99
CA ARG A 193 3.53 -12.25 9.02
C ARG A 193 2.23 -11.69 8.46
N LYS A 194 1.64 -10.68 9.13
CA LYS A 194 0.36 -10.07 8.73
C LYS A 194 0.54 -9.19 7.51
N GLY A 195 -0.49 -9.12 6.69
CA GLY A 195 -0.53 -8.33 5.47
C GLY A 195 -1.65 -8.79 4.55
N GLY A 196 -1.46 -8.57 3.24
CA GLY A 196 -2.39 -9.03 2.21
C GLY A 196 -2.65 -7.99 1.14
N SER A 197 -3.23 -8.43 0.02
CA SER A 197 -3.62 -7.55 -1.07
C SER A 197 -4.64 -6.48 -0.64
N ASN A 198 -5.52 -6.82 0.31
CA ASN A 198 -6.47 -5.88 0.92
C ASN A 198 -5.75 -4.79 1.74
N VAL A 199 -4.69 -5.15 2.47
CA VAL A 199 -3.87 -4.21 3.23
C VAL A 199 -3.10 -3.28 2.28
N ALA A 200 -2.52 -3.82 1.20
CA ALA A 200 -1.86 -3.03 0.17
C ALA A 200 -2.82 -2.01 -0.46
N ALA A 201 -4.03 -2.45 -0.85
CA ALA A 201 -5.07 -1.58 -1.39
C ALA A 201 -5.55 -0.54 -0.37
N ALA A 202 -5.69 -0.90 0.91
CA ALA A 202 -6.07 0.03 1.97
C ALA A 202 -5.05 1.15 2.15
N ILE A 203 -3.76 0.83 2.15
CA ILE A 203 -2.68 1.83 2.21
C ILE A 203 -2.72 2.73 0.97
N CYS A 204 -2.80 2.15 -0.24
CA CYS A 204 -2.95 2.94 -1.47
C CYS A 204 -4.15 3.89 -1.40
N ASN A 205 -5.31 3.42 -0.94
CA ASN A 205 -6.51 4.23 -0.83
C ASN A 205 -6.36 5.37 0.21
N ALA A 206 -5.73 5.11 1.36
CA ALA A 206 -5.45 6.16 2.33
C ALA A 206 -4.57 7.28 1.73
N LEU A 207 -3.53 6.90 0.98
CA LEU A 207 -2.63 7.84 0.31
C LEU A 207 -3.34 8.63 -0.81
N ILE A 208 -4.16 7.95 -1.62
CA ILE A 208 -4.96 8.57 -2.68
C ILE A 208 -5.97 9.56 -2.08
N TYR A 209 -6.69 9.16 -1.02
CA TYR A 209 -7.63 10.05 -0.35
C TYR A 209 -6.95 11.26 0.27
N SER A 210 -5.75 11.10 0.82
CA SER A 210 -4.95 12.21 1.32
C SER A 210 -4.51 13.15 0.20
N ALA A 211 -4.04 12.59 -0.94
CA ALA A 211 -3.55 13.36 -2.09
C ALA A 211 -4.68 14.12 -2.81
N ALA A 212 -5.87 13.53 -2.88
CA ALA A 212 -7.05 14.07 -3.56
C ALA A 212 -7.97 14.91 -2.65
N GLU A 213 -7.59 15.11 -1.37
CA GLU A 213 -8.42 15.79 -0.36
C GLU A 213 -9.80 15.12 -0.17
N MET A 214 -9.80 13.77 -0.14
CA MET A 214 -11.00 12.93 -0.06
C MET A 214 -11.03 12.08 1.21
N LEU A 215 -10.34 12.49 2.28
CA LEU A 215 -10.36 11.76 3.55
C LEU A 215 -11.75 11.73 4.18
N ASP A 216 -12.51 12.83 4.07
CA ASP A 216 -13.92 12.83 4.42
C ASP A 216 -14.71 12.03 3.37
N PRO A 217 -15.54 11.03 3.80
CA PRO A 217 -16.32 10.20 2.88
C PRO A 217 -17.27 10.97 1.97
N THR A 218 -17.79 12.13 2.39
CA THR A 218 -18.67 12.96 1.56
C THR A 218 -17.95 13.52 0.32
N ALA A 219 -16.65 13.80 0.42
CA ALA A 219 -15.84 14.24 -0.71
C ALA A 219 -15.69 13.19 -1.81
N ARG A 220 -16.15 11.94 -1.56
CA ARG A 220 -16.15 10.81 -2.51
C ARG A 220 -17.50 10.62 -3.19
N GLY A 221 -18.44 11.56 -3.03
CA GLY A 221 -19.77 11.48 -3.63
C GLY A 221 -20.73 10.54 -2.88
N TRP A 222 -20.41 10.15 -1.66
CA TRP A 222 -21.27 9.34 -0.79
C TRP A 222 -22.27 10.23 -0.01
N ASN A 223 -22.85 11.19 -0.71
CA ASN A 223 -23.99 11.96 -0.25
C ASN A 223 -25.22 11.07 -0.42
N GLY A 224 -25.76 10.57 0.68
CA GLY A 224 -26.94 9.74 0.67
C GLY A 224 -28.19 10.47 0.23
#